data_87840f18fa0af013efa65bf8d822320e
#
_entry.id   87840f18fa0af013efa65bf8d822320e
#
_cell.length_a   1.000
_cell.length_b   1.000
_cell.length_c   1.000
_cell.angle_alpha   90.00
_cell.angle_beta   90.00
_cell.angle_gamma   90.00
#
_symmetry.space_group_name_H-M   'P 1'
#
loop_
_entity.id
_entity.type
_entity.pdbx_description
1 polymer ?
#
loop_
_entity_poly.entity_id
_entity_poly.type
_entity_poly.pdbx_seq_one_letter_code
_entity_poly.pdbx_strand_id
1 'polypeptide(L)'
;QGYSSAASDVYKRQLMDLKLMPLYAILDPELTVGLPPRTTATTGMDALTHAIEAYISWTYNTKESLRLAEEAVKLIFDNLELAYQHGEDLKVRENMMIAAFKAGFAFSRAGVGNVHAIAHTLGGLYNTPHGLANAVILPIVLEDYGEAVYPKLARLCEIAGVKTDGTDAEKAQAFIAEIYAMNERMGIPKGFDFIKEEDIPQIITWALAEANPNYPVPVVYNAARCRKVIDTIRAKAAENLPAEA
;
A
#
# COMPACT_ATOMS: atom_id res chain seq x y z
N GLN A 1 15.63 -7.32 -5.32
CA GLN A 1 15.24 -8.38 -4.39
C GLN A 1 14.23 -7.80 -3.41
N GLY A 2 12.97 -8.20 -3.55
CA GLY A 2 11.98 -7.98 -2.52
C GLY A 2 12.35 -8.82 -1.30
N TYR A 3 12.88 -8.19 -0.29
CA TYR A 3 13.08 -8.88 0.98
C TYR A 3 11.74 -8.99 1.68
N SER A 4 11.16 -10.19 1.68
CA SER A 4 10.16 -10.55 2.65
C SER A 4 10.78 -10.39 4.03
N SER A 5 10.28 -9.45 4.81
CA SER A 5 10.82 -9.14 6.14
C SER A 5 10.52 -10.22 7.18
N ALA A 6 9.78 -11.26 6.83
CA ALA A 6 9.14 -12.07 7.87
C ALA A 6 9.48 -13.54 7.77
N ALA A 7 10.20 -14.19 7.22
CA ALA A 7 10.41 -15.63 7.40
C ALA A 7 11.75 -16.13 6.90
N SER A 8 12.75 -15.82 7.61
CA SER A 8 13.88 -16.70 7.66
C SER A 8 14.42 -16.69 9.09
N ASP A 9 14.77 -17.86 9.58
CA ASP A 9 15.54 -18.06 10.82
C ASP A 9 16.92 -17.38 10.80
N VAL A 10 17.14 -16.52 9.83
CA VAL A 10 18.31 -15.64 9.74
C VAL A 10 17.90 -14.30 10.31
N TYR A 11 18.53 -13.90 11.39
CA TYR A 11 18.39 -12.62 12.06
C TYR A 11 18.51 -11.45 11.06
N LYS A 12 17.37 -10.91 10.60
CA LYS A 12 17.34 -9.63 9.90
C LYS A 12 17.41 -8.54 10.95
N ARG A 13 18.58 -7.95 11.15
CA ARG A 13 18.74 -6.73 11.94
C ARG A 13 18.47 -5.55 11.03
N GLN A 14 17.37 -4.85 11.29
CA GLN A 14 17.10 -3.57 10.65
C GLN A 14 18.02 -2.52 11.28
N LEU A 15 18.81 -1.87 10.44
CA LEU A 15 19.66 -0.74 10.83
C LEU A 15 18.94 0.54 10.39
N MET A 16 18.68 1.42 11.34
CA MET A 16 18.16 2.76 11.08
C MET A 16 19.14 3.79 11.59
N ASP A 17 19.86 4.44 10.69
CA ASP A 17 20.76 5.55 11.00
C ASP A 17 20.72 6.55 9.84
N LEU A 18 20.60 7.84 10.16
CA LEU A 18 20.62 8.92 9.17
C LEU A 18 21.91 8.92 8.33
N LYS A 19 23.01 8.38 8.86
CA LYS A 19 24.28 8.23 8.14
C LYS A 19 24.22 7.20 7.00
N LEU A 20 23.21 6.32 7.00
CA LEU A 20 22.99 5.33 5.94
C LEU A 20 22.23 5.91 4.75
N MET A 21 21.70 7.13 4.87
CA MET A 21 21.00 7.78 3.76
C MET A 21 21.98 8.11 2.64
N PRO A 22 21.76 7.64 1.42
CA PRO A 22 22.57 8.00 0.27
C PRO A 22 22.44 9.48 -0.05
N LEU A 23 23.52 10.11 -0.51
CA LEU A 23 23.51 11.50 -0.96
C LEU A 23 22.81 11.67 -2.33
N TYR A 24 22.81 10.62 -3.13
CA TYR A 24 22.25 10.60 -4.47
C TYR A 24 21.49 9.30 -4.70
N ALA A 25 20.38 9.37 -5.42
CA ALA A 25 19.65 8.23 -5.97
C ALA A 25 19.66 8.37 -7.50
N ILE A 26 20.10 7.33 -8.20
CA ILE A 26 20.08 7.26 -9.66
C ILE A 26 18.80 6.50 -10.04
N LEU A 27 17.90 7.16 -10.74
CA LEU A 27 16.63 6.62 -11.19
C LEU A 27 16.74 6.32 -12.69
N ASP A 28 17.03 5.07 -13.03
CA ASP A 28 17.17 4.60 -14.41
C ASP A 28 15.96 3.74 -14.78
N PRO A 29 15.00 4.27 -15.57
CA PRO A 29 13.78 3.54 -15.93
C PRO A 29 14.04 2.31 -16.82
N GLU A 30 15.16 2.26 -17.56
CA GLU A 30 15.50 1.12 -18.41
C GLU A 30 15.60 -0.18 -17.61
N LEU A 31 16.02 -0.11 -16.35
CA LEU A 31 16.12 -1.26 -15.45
C LEU A 31 14.75 -1.87 -15.09
N THR A 32 13.65 -1.16 -15.35
CA THR A 32 12.29 -1.62 -15.02
C THR A 32 11.50 -2.11 -16.22
N VAL A 33 11.99 -1.94 -17.45
CA VAL A 33 11.29 -2.32 -18.69
C VAL A 33 10.99 -3.82 -18.73
N GLY A 34 11.88 -4.66 -18.19
CA GLY A 34 11.71 -6.11 -18.14
C GLY A 34 10.78 -6.64 -17.04
N LEU A 35 10.17 -5.78 -16.21
CA LEU A 35 9.28 -6.23 -15.14
C LEU A 35 7.97 -6.80 -15.73
N PRO A 36 7.57 -8.02 -15.31
CA PRO A 36 6.28 -8.58 -15.71
C PRO A 36 5.11 -7.68 -15.29
N PRO A 37 3.99 -7.67 -16.04
CA PRO A 37 2.80 -6.87 -15.71
C PRO A 37 2.32 -7.06 -14.27
N ARG A 38 2.24 -8.31 -13.80
CA ARG A 38 1.84 -8.61 -12.41
C ARG A 38 2.77 -7.98 -11.37
N THR A 39 4.08 -8.01 -11.61
CA THR A 39 5.05 -7.36 -10.72
C THR A 39 4.89 -5.85 -10.77
N THR A 40 4.72 -5.27 -11.96
CA THR A 40 4.45 -3.84 -12.14
C THR A 40 3.21 -3.41 -11.34
N ALA A 41 2.10 -4.15 -11.47
CA ALA A 41 0.86 -3.87 -10.75
C ALA A 41 1.06 -3.89 -9.23
N THR A 42 1.62 -4.98 -8.70
CA THR A 42 1.74 -5.16 -7.25
C THR A 42 2.74 -4.20 -6.62
N THR A 43 3.88 -3.93 -7.27
CA THR A 43 4.87 -2.97 -6.75
C THR A 43 4.41 -1.52 -6.90
N GLY A 44 3.63 -1.21 -7.94
CA GLY A 44 3.01 0.09 -8.10
C GLY A 44 1.93 0.37 -7.04
N MET A 45 1.11 -0.64 -6.72
CA MET A 45 0.15 -0.56 -5.63
C MET A 45 0.82 -0.48 -4.25
N ASP A 46 1.98 -1.08 -4.09
CA ASP A 46 2.82 -0.92 -2.90
C ASP A 46 3.29 0.53 -2.74
N ALA A 47 3.78 1.13 -3.82
CA ALA A 47 4.16 2.54 -3.83
C ALA A 47 2.95 3.46 -3.52
N LEU A 48 1.75 3.11 -4.01
CA LEU A 48 0.52 3.81 -3.66
C LEU A 48 0.20 3.69 -2.16
N THR A 49 0.37 2.49 -1.61
CA THR A 49 0.17 2.23 -0.18
C THR A 49 1.13 3.07 0.66
N HIS A 50 2.40 3.11 0.31
CA HIS A 50 3.40 3.96 0.97
C HIS A 50 2.99 5.44 0.96
N ALA A 51 2.57 5.96 -0.20
CA ALA A 51 2.16 7.35 -0.34
C ALA A 51 0.93 7.67 0.51
N ILE A 52 -0.10 6.81 0.46
CA ILE A 52 -1.35 7.01 1.21
C ILE A 52 -1.10 6.90 2.72
N GLU A 53 -0.43 5.84 3.19
CA GLU A 53 -0.17 5.68 4.63
C GLU A 53 0.68 6.82 5.19
N ALA A 54 1.71 7.27 4.45
CA ALA A 54 2.46 8.45 4.81
C ALA A 54 1.58 9.70 4.88
N TYR A 55 0.69 9.90 3.90
CA TYR A 55 -0.18 11.08 3.84
C TYR A 55 -1.21 11.12 4.98
N ILE A 56 -1.84 9.99 5.28
CA ILE A 56 -2.86 9.90 6.34
C ILE A 56 -2.26 9.80 7.74
N SER A 57 -0.96 9.57 7.87
CA SER A 57 -0.24 9.58 9.14
C SER A 57 -0.62 10.81 9.97
N TRP A 58 -0.83 10.62 11.29
CA TRP A 58 -1.31 11.71 12.14
C TRP A 58 -0.17 12.56 12.71
N THR A 59 1.07 12.08 12.64
CA THR A 59 2.25 12.78 13.16
C THR A 59 3.46 12.60 12.23
N TYR A 60 4.55 13.30 12.51
CA TYR A 60 5.82 13.30 11.75
C TYR A 60 5.75 13.83 10.32
N ASN A 61 4.59 14.14 9.79
CA ASN A 61 4.45 14.77 8.48
C ASN A 61 5.08 16.17 8.46
N THR A 62 5.74 16.48 7.37
CA THR A 62 6.20 17.81 7.00
C THR A 62 5.43 18.29 5.77
N LYS A 63 5.48 19.58 5.46
CA LYS A 63 4.91 20.10 4.21
C LYS A 63 5.49 19.40 2.99
N GLU A 64 6.78 19.05 3.05
CA GLU A 64 7.48 18.36 1.97
C GLU A 64 7.02 16.91 1.84
N SER A 65 6.93 16.14 2.94
CA SER A 65 6.45 14.76 2.87
C SER A 65 5.01 14.66 2.38
N LEU A 66 4.13 15.58 2.78
CA LEU A 66 2.76 15.65 2.28
C LEU A 66 2.72 15.94 0.78
N ARG A 67 3.49 16.96 0.32
CA ARG A 67 3.58 17.31 -1.09
C ARG A 67 4.08 16.14 -1.94
N LEU A 68 5.12 15.44 -1.48
CA LEU A 68 5.68 14.29 -2.20
C LEU A 68 4.72 13.11 -2.24
N ALA A 69 3.96 12.87 -1.15
CA ALA A 69 2.90 11.85 -1.14
C ALA A 69 1.77 12.19 -2.13
N GLU A 70 1.31 13.44 -2.18
CA GLU A 70 0.31 13.89 -3.15
C GLU A 70 0.80 13.71 -4.60
N GLU A 71 2.05 14.12 -4.88
CA GLU A 71 2.65 13.96 -6.21
C GLU A 71 2.83 12.48 -6.59
N ALA A 72 3.18 11.61 -5.62
CA ALA A 72 3.28 10.18 -5.85
C ALA A 72 1.91 9.58 -6.21
N VAL A 73 0.86 9.91 -5.44
CA VAL A 73 -0.52 9.46 -5.74
C VAL A 73 -0.93 9.88 -7.15
N LYS A 74 -0.71 11.16 -7.51
CA LYS A 74 -1.04 11.66 -8.86
C LYS A 74 -0.33 10.87 -9.95
N LEU A 75 0.99 10.68 -9.81
CA LEU A 75 1.78 9.96 -10.81
C LEU A 75 1.35 8.50 -10.94
N ILE A 76 1.01 7.83 -9.82
CA ILE A 76 0.57 6.43 -9.84
C ILE A 76 -0.78 6.30 -10.53
N PHE A 77 -1.75 7.15 -10.20
CA PHE A 77 -3.06 7.13 -10.86
C PHE A 77 -2.98 7.44 -12.36
N ASP A 78 -2.06 8.30 -12.77
CA ASP A 78 -1.90 8.63 -14.19
C ASP A 78 -1.13 7.56 -14.98
N ASN A 79 -0.29 6.72 -14.32
CA ASN A 79 0.69 5.93 -15.05
C ASN A 79 0.69 4.42 -14.72
N LEU A 80 0.16 3.95 -13.58
CA LEU A 80 0.32 2.56 -13.17
C LEU A 80 -0.35 1.58 -14.13
N GLU A 81 -1.58 1.85 -14.54
CA GLU A 81 -2.27 0.99 -15.50
C GLU A 81 -1.63 1.04 -16.89
N LEU A 82 -1.11 2.20 -17.27
CA LEU A 82 -0.32 2.32 -18.51
C LEU A 82 0.97 1.49 -18.43
N ALA A 83 1.68 1.54 -17.31
CA ALA A 83 2.88 0.73 -17.10
C ALA A 83 2.58 -0.77 -17.05
N TYR A 84 1.40 -1.16 -16.56
CA TYR A 84 0.91 -2.53 -16.56
C TYR A 84 0.63 -3.04 -17.98
N GLN A 85 0.02 -2.19 -18.82
CA GLN A 85 -0.38 -2.52 -20.20
C GLN A 85 0.77 -2.36 -21.20
N HIS A 86 1.61 -1.36 -21.00
CA HIS A 86 2.68 -0.92 -21.91
C HIS A 86 4.01 -0.81 -21.15
N GLY A 87 4.49 -1.95 -20.66
CA GLY A 87 5.68 -2.01 -19.82
C GLY A 87 6.98 -1.61 -20.50
N GLU A 88 6.99 -1.53 -21.83
CA GLU A 88 8.09 -1.06 -22.66
C GLU A 88 8.18 0.47 -22.78
N ASP A 89 7.15 1.22 -22.41
CA ASP A 89 7.15 2.68 -22.48
C ASP A 89 8.05 3.27 -21.38
N LEU A 90 9.22 3.74 -21.79
CA LEU A 90 10.21 4.34 -20.89
C LEU A 90 9.69 5.55 -20.13
N LYS A 91 8.82 6.36 -20.74
CA LYS A 91 8.28 7.55 -20.06
C LYS A 91 7.33 7.18 -18.93
N VAL A 92 6.51 6.18 -19.15
CA VAL A 92 5.60 5.66 -18.13
C VAL A 92 6.41 4.98 -17.02
N ARG A 93 7.45 4.20 -17.35
CA ARG A 93 8.38 3.60 -16.37
C ARG A 93 9.10 4.66 -15.55
N GLU A 94 9.59 5.73 -16.17
CA GLU A 94 10.19 6.87 -15.48
C GLU A 94 9.23 7.50 -14.47
N ASN A 95 7.99 7.77 -14.89
CA ASN A 95 6.97 8.34 -14.03
C ASN A 95 6.68 7.44 -12.82
N MET A 96 6.57 6.12 -13.02
CA MET A 96 6.37 5.16 -11.93
C MET A 96 7.58 5.08 -10.99
N MET A 97 8.79 5.12 -11.51
CA MET A 97 10.01 5.13 -10.70
C MET A 97 10.10 6.41 -9.85
N ILE A 98 9.79 7.57 -10.44
CA ILE A 98 9.71 8.85 -9.71
C ILE A 98 8.62 8.79 -8.64
N ALA A 99 7.47 8.21 -8.95
CA ALA A 99 6.38 8.04 -7.98
C ALA A 99 6.81 7.18 -6.79
N ALA A 100 7.44 6.03 -7.04
CA ALA A 100 7.97 5.15 -6.00
C ALA A 100 9.04 5.85 -5.13
N PHE A 101 9.94 6.63 -5.75
CA PHE A 101 10.93 7.43 -5.03
C PHE A 101 10.27 8.48 -4.11
N LYS A 102 9.27 9.21 -4.61
CA LYS A 102 8.53 10.22 -3.83
C LYS A 102 7.75 9.58 -2.68
N ALA A 103 7.07 8.47 -2.93
CA ALA A 103 6.39 7.69 -1.90
C ALA A 103 7.39 7.21 -0.83
N GLY A 104 8.55 6.68 -1.27
CA GLY A 104 9.65 6.26 -0.42
C GLY A 104 10.17 7.37 0.49
N PHE A 105 10.35 8.56 -0.07
CA PHE A 105 10.77 9.73 0.72
C PHE A 105 9.70 10.13 1.74
N ALA A 106 8.43 10.14 1.34
CA ALA A 106 7.32 10.53 2.21
C ALA A 106 7.21 9.57 3.41
N PHE A 107 7.18 8.24 3.17
CA PHE A 107 7.03 7.30 4.28
C PHE A 107 8.29 7.15 5.14
N SER A 108 9.48 7.37 4.60
CA SER A 108 10.71 7.39 5.40
C SER A 108 10.65 8.44 6.52
N ARG A 109 9.86 9.48 6.32
CA ARG A 109 9.63 10.51 7.33
C ARG A 109 8.37 10.26 8.16
N ALA A 110 7.26 9.91 7.51
CA ALA A 110 5.94 9.83 8.12
C ALA A 110 5.58 8.43 8.65
N GLY A 111 6.38 7.43 8.33
CA GLY A 111 6.10 6.03 8.66
C GLY A 111 5.09 5.38 7.72
N VAL A 112 4.88 4.10 7.92
CA VAL A 112 3.82 3.28 7.33
C VAL A 112 2.72 3.04 8.37
N GLY A 113 1.73 2.20 8.08
CA GLY A 113 0.58 2.02 8.96
C GLY A 113 0.10 0.58 9.10
N ASN A 114 -1.19 0.43 9.42
CA ASN A 114 -1.80 -0.88 9.67
C ASN A 114 -1.86 -1.77 8.42
N VAL A 115 -1.85 -1.19 7.22
CA VAL A 115 -1.78 -1.98 5.97
C VAL A 115 -0.48 -2.77 5.95
N HIS A 116 0.66 -2.09 6.09
CA HIS A 116 1.96 -2.75 6.13
C HIS A 116 2.11 -3.71 7.30
N ALA A 117 1.65 -3.33 8.49
CA ALA A 117 1.74 -4.19 9.66
C ALA A 117 1.01 -5.54 9.45
N ILE A 118 -0.15 -5.54 8.80
CA ILE A 118 -0.88 -6.77 8.47
C ILE A 118 -0.20 -7.51 7.30
N ALA A 119 0.21 -6.78 6.25
CA ALA A 119 0.85 -7.36 5.07
C ALA A 119 2.13 -8.12 5.41
N HIS A 120 2.94 -7.61 6.32
CA HIS A 120 4.18 -8.26 6.77
C HIS A 120 3.91 -9.63 7.40
N THR A 121 2.81 -9.76 8.16
CA THR A 121 2.46 -11.05 8.77
C THR A 121 2.08 -12.10 7.73
N LEU A 122 1.36 -11.69 6.66
CA LEU A 122 1.02 -12.58 5.55
C LEU A 122 2.26 -12.98 4.74
N GLY A 123 3.20 -12.06 4.56
CA GLY A 123 4.50 -12.36 3.99
C GLY A 123 5.25 -13.41 4.81
N GLY A 124 5.21 -13.27 6.14
CA GLY A 124 5.89 -14.18 7.06
C GLY A 124 5.29 -15.57 7.14
N LEU A 125 3.99 -15.69 7.24
CA LEU A 125 3.30 -16.96 7.42
C LEU A 125 3.06 -17.71 6.11
N TYR A 126 2.78 -16.98 5.03
CA TYR A 126 2.30 -17.58 3.77
C TYR A 126 3.18 -17.27 2.57
N ASN A 127 4.31 -16.58 2.79
CA ASN A 127 5.19 -16.12 1.70
C ASN A 127 4.44 -15.29 0.64
N THR A 128 3.40 -14.55 1.06
CA THR A 128 2.63 -13.68 0.18
C THR A 128 3.52 -12.57 -0.35
N PRO A 129 3.56 -12.31 -1.66
CA PRO A 129 4.31 -11.18 -2.20
C PRO A 129 3.89 -9.87 -1.54
N HIS A 130 4.85 -9.09 -1.05
CA HIS A 130 4.61 -7.91 -0.22
C HIS A 130 3.65 -6.90 -0.87
N GLY A 131 3.94 -6.51 -2.13
CA GLY A 131 3.09 -5.56 -2.85
C GLY A 131 1.68 -6.09 -3.13
N LEU A 132 1.53 -7.42 -3.32
CA LEU A 132 0.21 -8.04 -3.46
C LEU A 132 -0.58 -7.96 -2.16
N ALA A 133 0.06 -8.24 -1.03
CA ALA A 133 -0.59 -8.13 0.27
C ALA A 133 -1.05 -6.69 0.53
N ASN A 134 -0.18 -5.70 0.30
CA ASN A 134 -0.51 -4.30 0.45
C ASN A 134 -1.66 -3.85 -0.47
N ALA A 135 -1.65 -4.26 -1.74
CA ALA A 135 -2.69 -3.93 -2.71
C ALA A 135 -4.10 -4.39 -2.28
N VAL A 136 -4.19 -5.61 -1.75
CA VAL A 136 -5.47 -6.19 -1.27
C VAL A 136 -5.92 -5.54 0.04
N ILE A 137 -5.00 -5.31 0.97
CA ILE A 137 -5.32 -4.84 2.33
C ILE A 137 -5.65 -3.34 2.33
N LEU A 138 -5.00 -2.54 1.48
CA LEU A 138 -5.13 -1.08 1.46
C LEU A 138 -6.58 -0.60 1.47
N PRO A 139 -7.43 -0.91 0.49
CA PRO A 139 -8.79 -0.37 0.46
C PRO A 139 -9.61 -0.83 1.66
N ILE A 140 -9.40 -2.05 2.17
CA ILE A 140 -10.12 -2.60 3.33
C ILE A 140 -9.78 -1.83 4.62
N VAL A 141 -8.51 -1.50 4.81
CA VAL A 141 -8.06 -0.71 5.97
C VAL A 141 -8.55 0.74 5.88
N LEU A 142 -8.57 1.33 4.67
CA LEU A 142 -9.12 2.67 4.47
C LEU A 142 -10.63 2.72 4.76
N GLU A 143 -11.40 1.71 4.36
CA GLU A 143 -12.81 1.55 4.73
C GLU A 143 -12.99 1.45 6.25
N ASP A 144 -12.14 0.64 6.92
CA ASP A 144 -12.22 0.47 8.36
C ASP A 144 -11.83 1.73 9.14
N TYR A 145 -10.91 2.55 8.65
CA TYR A 145 -10.58 3.84 9.26
C TYR A 145 -11.75 4.82 9.24
N GLY A 146 -12.58 4.79 8.20
CA GLY A 146 -13.80 5.58 8.09
C GLY A 146 -13.56 7.08 8.22
N GLU A 147 -14.39 7.74 9.00
CA GLU A 147 -14.39 9.21 9.17
C GLU A 147 -13.04 9.78 9.63
N ALA A 148 -12.20 8.98 10.29
CA ALA A 148 -10.89 9.43 10.76
C ALA A 148 -9.96 9.87 9.61
N VAL A 149 -10.20 9.42 8.38
CA VAL A 149 -9.36 9.72 7.22
C VAL A 149 -10.09 10.42 6.08
N TYR A 150 -11.40 10.60 6.15
CA TYR A 150 -12.20 11.18 5.07
C TYR A 150 -11.68 12.51 4.52
N PRO A 151 -11.32 13.53 5.33
CA PRO A 151 -10.82 14.79 4.78
C PRO A 151 -9.52 14.63 3.98
N LYS A 152 -8.63 13.74 4.44
CA LYS A 152 -7.36 13.46 3.76
C LYS A 152 -7.59 12.65 2.47
N LEU A 153 -8.46 11.65 2.50
CA LEU A 153 -8.82 10.86 1.31
C LEU A 153 -9.59 11.68 0.28
N ALA A 154 -10.47 12.60 0.71
CA ALA A 154 -11.15 13.53 -0.19
C ALA A 154 -10.15 14.40 -0.97
N ARG A 155 -9.10 14.88 -0.30
CA ARG A 155 -8.01 15.61 -0.96
C ARG A 155 -7.25 14.73 -1.95
N LEU A 156 -6.93 13.47 -1.59
CA LEU A 156 -6.28 12.54 -2.51
C LEU A 156 -7.17 12.16 -3.70
N CYS A 157 -8.48 12.08 -3.51
CA CYS A 157 -9.48 11.89 -4.57
C CYS A 157 -9.36 12.99 -5.66
N GLU A 158 -9.29 14.25 -5.21
CA GLU A 158 -9.13 15.40 -6.12
C GLU A 158 -7.80 15.35 -6.86
N ILE A 159 -6.70 15.01 -6.17
CA ILE A 159 -5.35 14.90 -6.74
C ILE A 159 -5.28 13.76 -7.75
N ALA A 160 -5.86 12.61 -7.43
CA ALA A 160 -5.94 11.46 -8.32
C ALA A 160 -6.80 11.73 -9.57
N GLY A 161 -7.58 12.80 -9.57
CA GLY A 161 -8.47 13.13 -10.69
C GLY A 161 -9.73 12.27 -10.74
N VAL A 162 -10.09 11.60 -9.63
CA VAL A 162 -11.33 10.84 -9.53
C VAL A 162 -12.51 11.81 -9.55
N LYS A 163 -13.33 11.70 -10.58
CA LYS A 163 -14.46 12.60 -10.81
C LYS A 163 -15.60 12.28 -9.86
N THR A 164 -15.77 13.11 -8.86
CA THR A 164 -16.91 13.05 -7.93
C THR A 164 -17.11 14.43 -7.32
N ASP A 165 -18.36 14.79 -7.14
CA ASP A 165 -18.78 15.96 -6.39
C ASP A 165 -19.36 15.50 -5.06
N GLY A 166 -19.32 16.34 -4.05
CA GLY A 166 -19.96 16.03 -2.77
C GLY A 166 -19.09 16.31 -1.55
N THR A 167 -19.50 15.70 -0.46
CA THR A 167 -18.84 15.78 0.85
C THR A 167 -17.50 15.04 0.89
N ASP A 168 -16.69 15.30 1.90
CA ASP A 168 -15.45 14.57 2.13
C ASP A 168 -15.68 13.05 2.23
N ALA A 169 -16.80 12.63 2.83
CA ALA A 169 -17.16 11.23 2.93
C ALA A 169 -17.42 10.59 1.55
N GLU A 170 -18.18 11.26 0.68
CA GLU A 170 -18.47 10.78 -0.67
C GLU A 170 -17.21 10.74 -1.54
N LYS A 171 -16.36 11.77 -1.45
CA LYS A 171 -15.07 11.79 -2.14
C LYS A 171 -14.13 10.68 -1.64
N ALA A 172 -14.05 10.47 -0.32
CA ALA A 172 -13.24 9.41 0.26
C ALA A 172 -13.71 8.01 -0.20
N GLN A 173 -15.01 7.78 -0.20
CA GLN A 173 -15.60 6.53 -0.68
C GLN A 173 -15.33 6.31 -2.17
N ALA A 174 -15.45 7.35 -3.00
CA ALA A 174 -15.13 7.28 -4.42
C ALA A 174 -13.64 6.97 -4.66
N PHE A 175 -12.75 7.55 -3.87
CA PHE A 175 -11.31 7.26 -3.94
C PHE A 175 -11.01 5.80 -3.58
N ILE A 176 -11.61 5.28 -2.51
CA ILE A 176 -11.46 3.88 -2.11
C ILE A 176 -12.03 2.94 -3.19
N ALA A 177 -13.21 3.27 -3.74
CA ALA A 177 -13.81 2.50 -4.81
C ALA A 177 -12.91 2.45 -6.06
N GLU A 178 -12.25 3.56 -6.40
CA GLU A 178 -11.30 3.59 -7.53
C GLU A 178 -10.04 2.74 -7.26
N ILE A 179 -9.56 2.66 -6.01
CA ILE A 179 -8.46 1.73 -5.65
C ILE A 179 -8.89 0.27 -5.89
N TYR A 180 -10.11 -0.12 -5.48
CA TYR A 180 -10.64 -1.46 -5.79
C TYR A 180 -10.76 -1.70 -7.30
N ALA A 181 -11.28 -0.73 -8.04
CA ALA A 181 -11.44 -0.83 -9.48
C ALA A 181 -10.08 -0.95 -10.21
N MET A 182 -9.09 -0.19 -9.77
CA MET A 182 -7.72 -0.28 -10.29
C MET A 182 -7.12 -1.66 -10.01
N ASN A 183 -7.29 -2.21 -8.81
CA ASN A 183 -6.88 -3.58 -8.48
C ASN A 183 -7.53 -4.60 -9.42
N GLU A 184 -8.85 -4.49 -9.64
CA GLU A 184 -9.61 -5.40 -10.50
C GLU A 184 -9.14 -5.35 -11.95
N ARG A 185 -8.93 -4.14 -12.51
CA ARG A 185 -8.40 -3.96 -13.88
C ARG A 185 -6.99 -4.54 -14.08
N MET A 186 -6.20 -4.64 -13.01
CA MET A 186 -4.85 -5.25 -13.03
C MET A 186 -4.82 -6.70 -12.55
N GLY A 187 -5.98 -7.35 -12.35
CA GLY A 187 -6.06 -8.75 -11.95
C GLY A 187 -5.59 -9.03 -10.52
N ILE A 188 -5.60 -8.03 -9.64
CA ILE A 188 -5.30 -8.19 -8.22
C ILE A 188 -6.57 -8.68 -7.50
N PRO A 189 -6.50 -9.76 -6.69
CA PRO A 189 -7.66 -10.32 -6.02
C PRO A 189 -8.22 -9.35 -4.96
N LYS A 190 -9.52 -9.50 -4.65
CA LYS A 190 -10.21 -8.69 -3.64
C LYS A 190 -9.91 -9.14 -2.21
N GLY A 191 -9.48 -10.39 -2.02
CA GLY A 191 -9.19 -10.98 -0.72
C GLY A 191 -8.36 -12.25 -0.83
N PHE A 192 -8.08 -12.87 0.32
CA PHE A 192 -7.26 -14.08 0.43
C PHE A 192 -8.00 -15.19 1.16
N ASP A 193 -8.18 -16.34 0.51
CA ASP A 193 -8.81 -17.55 1.05
C ASP A 193 -7.84 -18.46 1.82
N PHE A 194 -6.53 -18.28 1.63
CA PHE A 194 -5.51 -19.11 2.26
C PHE A 194 -5.24 -18.78 3.75
N ILE A 195 -5.80 -17.68 4.26
CA ILE A 195 -5.61 -17.28 5.68
C ILE A 195 -6.39 -18.25 6.56
N LYS A 196 -5.66 -19.06 7.35
CA LYS A 196 -6.26 -20.06 8.21
C LYS A 196 -6.75 -19.44 9.51
N GLU A 197 -7.85 -19.99 10.04
CA GLU A 197 -8.43 -19.55 11.31
C GLU A 197 -7.45 -19.69 12.49
N GLU A 198 -6.68 -20.77 12.49
CA GLU A 198 -5.69 -21.08 13.53
C GLU A 198 -4.53 -20.10 13.59
N ASP A 199 -4.21 -19.41 12.45
CA ASP A 199 -3.10 -18.47 12.37
C ASP A 199 -3.50 -17.03 12.75
N ILE A 200 -4.80 -16.73 12.79
CA ILE A 200 -5.30 -15.36 13.05
C ILE A 200 -4.81 -14.78 14.39
N PRO A 201 -4.77 -15.52 15.50
CA PRO A 201 -4.22 -14.98 16.75
C PRO A 201 -2.76 -14.54 16.61
N GLN A 202 -1.97 -15.27 15.83
CA GLN A 202 -0.56 -14.95 15.59
C GLN A 202 -0.42 -13.72 14.68
N ILE A 203 -1.24 -13.63 13.61
CA ILE A 203 -1.29 -12.46 12.72
C ILE A 203 -1.60 -11.20 13.52
N ILE A 204 -2.64 -11.24 14.37
CA ILE A 204 -3.02 -10.12 15.25
C ILE A 204 -1.86 -9.73 16.17
N THR A 205 -1.25 -10.71 16.81
CA THR A 205 -0.14 -10.46 17.76
C THR A 205 1.01 -9.75 17.07
N TRP A 206 1.44 -10.21 15.91
CA TRP A 206 2.57 -9.65 15.18
C TRP A 206 2.23 -8.27 14.59
N ALA A 207 1.07 -8.12 13.94
CA ALA A 207 0.65 -6.84 13.36
C ALA A 207 0.54 -5.75 14.42
N LEU A 208 -0.06 -6.06 15.59
CA LEU A 208 -0.19 -5.08 16.67
C LEU A 208 1.15 -4.77 17.34
N ALA A 209 2.04 -5.75 17.48
CA ALA A 209 3.37 -5.52 18.05
C ALA A 209 4.24 -4.64 17.13
N GLU A 210 4.06 -4.76 15.82
CA GLU A 210 4.75 -3.92 14.84
C GLU A 210 4.17 -2.51 14.79
N ALA A 211 2.83 -2.38 14.70
CA ALA A 211 2.18 -1.10 14.57
C ALA A 211 2.25 -0.25 15.85
N ASN A 212 2.14 -0.87 17.03
CA ASN A 212 1.98 -0.14 18.29
C ASN A 212 3.23 -0.25 19.17
N PRO A 213 3.83 0.86 19.61
CA PRO A 213 3.48 2.28 19.32
C PRO A 213 4.23 2.86 18.11
N ASN A 214 4.82 2.04 17.26
CA ASN A 214 5.85 2.46 16.31
C ASN A 214 5.29 3.24 15.11
N TYR A 215 4.08 2.92 14.67
CA TYR A 215 3.48 3.54 13.47
C TYR A 215 2.50 4.65 13.84
N PRO A 216 2.60 5.82 13.19
CA PRO A 216 1.73 6.95 13.46
C PRO A 216 0.39 6.82 12.73
N VAL A 217 -0.36 5.75 13.04
CA VAL A 217 -1.62 5.42 12.40
C VAL A 217 -2.75 6.38 12.80
N PRO A 218 -3.68 6.71 11.87
CA PRO A 218 -4.83 7.56 12.20
C PRO A 218 -5.78 6.89 13.20
N VAL A 219 -5.81 5.57 13.23
CA VAL A 219 -6.60 4.78 14.17
C VAL A 219 -5.77 3.63 14.72
N VAL A 220 -5.53 3.67 16.02
CA VAL A 220 -4.81 2.59 16.73
C VAL A 220 -5.69 1.35 16.80
N TYR A 221 -5.20 0.22 16.28
CA TYR A 221 -5.92 -1.03 16.34
C TYR A 221 -5.73 -1.74 17.68
N ASN A 222 -6.82 -2.36 18.13
CA ASN A 222 -6.82 -3.42 19.14
C ASN A 222 -7.07 -4.78 18.47
N ALA A 223 -7.00 -5.85 19.25
CA ALA A 223 -7.16 -7.22 18.73
C ALA A 223 -8.51 -7.44 18.01
N ALA A 224 -9.60 -6.88 18.55
CA ALA A 224 -10.94 -7.06 17.97
C ALA A 224 -11.05 -6.35 16.60
N ARG A 225 -10.51 -5.14 16.48
CA ARG A 225 -10.53 -4.38 15.22
C ARG A 225 -9.60 -5.01 14.18
N CYS A 226 -8.40 -5.43 14.58
CA CYS A 226 -7.48 -6.14 13.71
C CYS A 226 -8.11 -7.45 13.20
N ARG A 227 -8.77 -8.22 14.07
CA ARG A 227 -9.52 -9.42 13.71
C ARG A 227 -10.58 -9.13 12.66
N LYS A 228 -11.40 -8.10 12.85
CA LYS A 228 -12.43 -7.70 11.90
C LYS A 228 -11.86 -7.44 10.50
N VAL A 229 -10.72 -6.73 10.40
CA VAL A 229 -10.06 -6.46 9.11
C VAL A 229 -9.59 -7.76 8.47
N ILE A 230 -8.98 -8.68 9.23
CA ILE A 230 -8.54 -9.99 8.72
C ILE A 230 -9.72 -10.81 8.23
N ASP A 231 -10.82 -10.83 8.98
CA ASP A 231 -12.04 -11.53 8.56
C ASP A 231 -12.65 -10.92 7.28
N THR A 232 -12.56 -9.60 7.11
CA THR A 232 -12.99 -8.92 5.89
C THR A 232 -12.10 -9.32 4.70
N ILE A 233 -10.77 -9.40 4.87
CA ILE A 233 -9.85 -9.87 3.82
C ILE A 233 -10.22 -11.29 3.37
N ARG A 234 -10.53 -12.17 4.30
CA ARG A 234 -10.96 -13.54 4.02
C ARG A 234 -12.32 -13.59 3.30
N ALA A 235 -13.28 -12.82 3.79
CA ALA A 235 -14.65 -12.79 3.22
C ALA A 235 -14.63 -12.28 1.77
N LYS A 236 -13.85 -11.24 1.48
CA LYS A 236 -13.71 -10.69 0.11
C LYS A 236 -13.07 -11.67 -0.88
N ALA A 237 -12.41 -12.73 -0.43
CA ALA A 237 -11.92 -13.77 -1.32
C ALA A 237 -13.03 -14.49 -2.12
N ALA A 238 -14.24 -14.55 -1.58
CA ALA A 238 -15.38 -15.11 -2.28
C ALA A 238 -15.84 -14.25 -3.48
N GLU A 239 -15.40 -13.00 -3.55
CA GLU A 239 -15.70 -12.06 -4.64
C GLU A 239 -14.62 -12.08 -5.73
N ASN A 240 -13.56 -12.87 -5.57
CA ASN A 240 -12.52 -12.99 -6.59
C ASN A 240 -13.11 -13.56 -7.88
N LEU A 241 -12.75 -12.98 -9.02
CA LEU A 241 -13.06 -13.56 -10.32
C LEU A 241 -12.40 -14.94 -10.41
N PRO A 242 -13.07 -15.95 -11.03
CA PRO A 242 -12.40 -17.22 -11.31
C PRO A 242 -11.15 -16.94 -12.13
N ALA A 243 -10.03 -17.58 -11.75
CA ALA A 243 -8.81 -17.50 -12.54
C ALA A 243 -9.16 -17.92 -13.98
N GLU A 244 -8.91 -17.06 -14.95
CA GLU A 244 -9.02 -17.43 -16.36
C GLU A 244 -8.08 -18.64 -16.60
N ALA A 245 -8.70 -19.73 -17.05
CA ALA A 245 -8.04 -21.02 -17.25
C ALA A 245 -7.10 -21.00 -18.47
#